data_4d5398d21dc0f51a735db10cd41b6ab3
#
_entry.id   4d5398d21dc0f51a735db10cd41b6ab3
#
_cell.length_a   1.000
_cell.length_b   1.000
_cell.length_c   1.000
_cell.angle_alpha   90.00
_cell.angle_beta   90.00
_cell.angle_gamma   90.00
#
_symmetry.space_group_name_H-M   'P 1'
#
loop_
_entity.id
_entity.type
_entity.pdbx_description
1 polymer ?
#
loop_
_entity_poly.entity_id
_entity_poly.type
_entity_poly.pdbx_seq_one_letter_code
_entity_poly.pdbx_strand_id
1 'polypeptide(L)'
;MNARPDNPGPGMAVAHCLREVAGFDGRIVGLGYEALDPGVHLSRYCDAGYLLPYPSSGDETFLDRIRMIQDREQIDALIPCLDAELPGVTRLAGRLQSMGISTFVPSPDQLELRNKDRLEELAGHAGISTPETKAVTDRGFFHNSGREGWHYPFVVKGIFYDAEIVKSAE
;
A
#
# COMPACT_ATOMS: atom_id res chain seq x y z
N MET A 1 -0.27 -8.12 -5.14
CA MET A 1 -1.71 -7.98 -4.87
C MET A 1 -2.30 -9.32 -4.51
N ASN A 2 -2.97 -9.44 -3.40
CA ASN A 2 -3.65 -10.68 -3.05
C ASN A 2 -5.03 -10.64 -3.71
N ALA A 3 -5.12 -11.16 -4.92
CA ALA A 3 -6.34 -11.15 -5.72
C ALA A 3 -7.25 -12.31 -5.32
N ARG A 4 -7.75 -12.29 -4.09
CA ARG A 4 -8.84 -13.18 -3.73
C ARG A 4 -10.11 -12.70 -4.43
N PRO A 5 -10.98 -13.60 -4.93
CA PRO A 5 -12.21 -13.21 -5.62
C PRO A 5 -13.16 -12.37 -4.76
N ASP A 6 -13.09 -12.55 -3.45
CA ASP A 6 -13.88 -11.86 -2.43
C ASP A 6 -13.28 -10.53 -1.96
N ASN A 7 -12.02 -10.25 -2.32
CA ASN A 7 -11.33 -9.01 -1.99
C ASN A 7 -10.37 -8.64 -3.14
N PRO A 8 -10.87 -8.06 -4.22
CA PRO A 8 -10.06 -7.66 -5.35
C PRO A 8 -9.01 -6.64 -4.91
N GLY A 9 -7.80 -6.74 -5.47
CA GLY A 9 -6.72 -5.82 -5.15
C GLY A 9 -7.11 -4.36 -5.38
N PRO A 10 -6.64 -3.42 -4.52
CA PRO A 10 -7.04 -2.02 -4.60
C PRO A 10 -6.74 -1.36 -5.96
N GLY A 11 -5.73 -1.81 -6.69
CA GLY A 11 -5.45 -1.34 -8.05
C GLY A 11 -6.60 -1.61 -9.02
N MET A 12 -7.32 -2.72 -8.85
CA MET A 12 -8.51 -3.02 -9.67
C MET A 12 -9.65 -2.05 -9.39
N ALA A 13 -9.86 -1.69 -8.12
CA ALA A 13 -10.87 -0.69 -7.75
C ALA A 13 -10.54 0.67 -8.34
N VAL A 14 -9.27 1.09 -8.30
CA VAL A 14 -8.81 2.34 -8.94
C VAL A 14 -9.05 2.30 -10.45
N ALA A 15 -8.66 1.23 -11.13
CA ALA A 15 -8.88 1.08 -12.58
C ALA A 15 -10.36 1.13 -12.94
N HIS A 16 -11.21 0.45 -12.17
CA HIS A 16 -12.66 0.48 -12.35
C HIS A 16 -13.21 1.91 -12.19
N CYS A 17 -12.87 2.60 -11.11
CA CYS A 17 -13.31 3.98 -10.88
C CYS A 17 -12.89 4.91 -12.02
N LEU A 18 -11.66 4.81 -12.51
CA LEU A 18 -11.18 5.60 -13.64
C LEU A 18 -12.02 5.35 -14.91
N ARG A 19 -12.38 4.10 -15.19
CA ARG A 19 -13.24 3.77 -16.36
C ARG A 19 -14.66 4.34 -16.23
N GLU A 20 -15.15 4.58 -15.05
CA GLU A 20 -16.47 5.16 -14.81
C GLU A 20 -16.48 6.71 -14.83
N VAL A 21 -15.31 7.35 -14.83
CA VAL A 21 -15.24 8.82 -14.92
C VAL A 21 -15.65 9.26 -16.32
N ALA A 22 -16.67 10.12 -16.40
CA ALA A 22 -17.16 10.64 -17.66
C ALA A 22 -16.06 11.44 -18.39
N GLY A 23 -15.77 11.04 -19.63
CA GLY A 23 -14.74 11.67 -20.46
C GLY A 23 -13.30 11.19 -20.18
N PHE A 24 -13.10 10.19 -19.34
CA PHE A 24 -11.79 9.57 -19.18
C PHE A 24 -11.54 8.62 -20.38
N ASP A 25 -10.57 8.96 -21.20
CA ASP A 25 -10.11 8.19 -22.35
C ASP A 25 -8.67 7.69 -22.21
N GLY A 26 -8.09 7.87 -21.01
CA GLY A 26 -6.73 7.48 -20.69
C GLY A 26 -6.50 5.96 -20.79
N ARG A 27 -5.30 5.58 -21.22
CA ARG A 27 -4.84 4.20 -21.22
C ARG A 27 -4.47 3.76 -19.81
N ILE A 28 -4.95 2.60 -19.38
CA ILE A 28 -4.67 2.04 -18.05
C ILE A 28 -3.77 0.81 -18.20
N VAL A 29 -2.61 0.86 -17.57
CA VAL A 29 -1.65 -0.23 -17.52
C VAL A 29 -1.68 -0.88 -16.14
N GLY A 30 -2.12 -2.13 -16.07
CA GLY A 30 -2.16 -2.90 -14.84
C GLY A 30 -0.77 -3.43 -14.47
N LEU A 31 -0.34 -3.17 -13.22
CA LEU A 31 0.92 -3.66 -12.69
C LEU A 31 0.65 -4.65 -11.56
N GLY A 32 1.19 -5.86 -11.65
CA GLY A 32 1.01 -6.93 -10.66
C GLY A 32 2.33 -7.57 -10.26
N TYR A 33 2.32 -8.37 -9.22
CA TYR A 33 3.49 -9.12 -8.74
C TYR A 33 3.42 -10.60 -9.11
N GLU A 34 2.21 -11.11 -9.31
CA GLU A 34 1.97 -12.50 -9.62
C GLU A 34 1.35 -12.66 -11.02
N ALA A 35 1.76 -13.70 -11.72
CA ALA A 35 1.25 -13.97 -13.07
C ALA A 35 -0.27 -14.24 -13.10
N LEU A 36 -0.86 -14.61 -11.98
CA LEU A 36 -2.29 -14.87 -11.84
C LEU A 36 -3.07 -13.68 -11.24
N ASP A 37 -2.41 -12.54 -11.04
CA ASP A 37 -3.12 -11.32 -10.59
C ASP A 37 -4.17 -10.91 -11.63
N PRO A 38 -5.45 -10.80 -11.26
CA PRO A 38 -6.53 -10.47 -12.21
C PRO A 38 -6.30 -9.15 -12.93
N GLY A 39 -5.70 -8.15 -12.26
CA GLY A 39 -5.40 -6.84 -12.83
C GLY A 39 -4.44 -6.87 -14.01
N VAL A 40 -3.67 -7.96 -14.16
CA VAL A 40 -2.75 -8.17 -15.30
C VAL A 40 -3.50 -8.72 -16.53
N HIS A 41 -4.63 -9.40 -16.32
CA HIS A 41 -5.34 -10.15 -17.36
C HIS A 41 -6.72 -9.58 -17.73
N LEU A 42 -7.31 -8.74 -16.87
CA LEU A 42 -8.67 -8.25 -17.07
C LEU A 42 -8.70 -7.06 -18.04
N SER A 43 -8.76 -7.33 -19.34
CA SER A 43 -8.84 -6.34 -20.43
C SER A 43 -10.02 -5.37 -20.31
N ARG A 44 -11.03 -5.68 -19.50
CA ARG A 44 -12.16 -4.77 -19.23
C ARG A 44 -11.72 -3.48 -18.52
N TYR A 45 -10.71 -3.56 -17.68
CA TYR A 45 -10.26 -2.43 -16.85
C TYR A 45 -8.89 -1.92 -17.26
N CYS A 46 -8.00 -2.81 -17.68
CA CYS A 46 -6.63 -2.49 -18.07
C CYS A 46 -6.40 -2.79 -19.55
N ASP A 47 -5.75 -1.88 -20.26
CA ASP A 47 -5.42 -2.02 -21.70
C ASP A 47 -4.16 -2.86 -21.92
N ALA A 48 -3.29 -2.90 -20.92
CA ALA A 48 -2.09 -3.73 -20.88
C ALA A 48 -1.79 -4.18 -19.44
N GLY A 49 -1.04 -5.26 -19.28
CA GLY A 49 -0.64 -5.80 -17.98
C GLY A 49 0.83 -6.19 -17.95
N TYR A 50 1.53 -5.85 -16.86
CA TYR A 50 2.93 -6.18 -16.64
C TYR A 50 3.18 -6.69 -15.24
N LEU A 51 4.15 -7.59 -15.12
CA LEU A 51 4.67 -8.01 -13.82
C LEU A 51 5.77 -7.06 -13.37
N LEU A 52 5.72 -6.68 -12.10
CA LEU A 52 6.77 -5.94 -11.40
C LEU A 52 7.62 -6.89 -10.55
N PRO A 53 8.88 -6.55 -10.32
CA PRO A 53 9.64 -7.17 -9.24
C PRO A 53 9.03 -6.79 -7.89
N TYR A 54 9.13 -7.69 -6.90
CA TYR A 54 8.69 -7.37 -5.54
C TYR A 54 9.44 -6.16 -4.99
N PRO A 55 8.83 -5.35 -4.10
CA PRO A 55 9.51 -4.20 -3.48
C PRO A 55 10.82 -4.55 -2.79
N SER A 56 10.95 -5.78 -2.28
CA SER A 56 12.19 -6.32 -1.68
C SER A 56 13.33 -6.57 -2.67
N SER A 57 13.07 -6.54 -3.98
CA SER A 57 14.09 -6.81 -5.01
C SER A 57 15.02 -5.61 -5.26
N GLY A 58 14.76 -4.47 -4.61
CA GLY A 58 15.57 -3.27 -4.67
C GLY A 58 15.14 -2.25 -5.71
N ASP A 59 15.51 -1.00 -5.45
CA ASP A 59 15.08 0.18 -6.18
C ASP A 59 15.52 0.16 -7.66
N GLU A 60 16.73 -0.29 -7.97
CA GLU A 60 17.23 -0.33 -9.35
C GLU A 60 16.47 -1.36 -10.19
N THR A 61 16.21 -2.53 -9.64
CA THR A 61 15.44 -3.58 -10.33
C THR A 61 14.02 -3.10 -10.67
N PHE A 62 13.40 -2.37 -9.75
CA PHE A 62 12.10 -1.73 -9.96
C PHE A 62 12.16 -0.69 -11.08
N LEU A 63 13.15 0.22 -11.03
CA LEU A 63 13.28 1.29 -12.02
C LEU A 63 13.60 0.78 -13.41
N ASP A 64 14.45 -0.26 -13.54
CA ASP A 64 14.74 -0.87 -14.84
C ASP A 64 13.47 -1.47 -15.45
N ARG A 65 12.63 -2.08 -14.62
CA ARG A 65 11.34 -2.59 -15.08
C ARG A 65 10.38 -1.47 -15.48
N ILE A 66 10.32 -0.38 -14.72
CA ILE A 66 9.50 0.78 -15.08
C ILE A 66 10.00 1.44 -16.35
N ARG A 67 11.31 1.57 -16.56
CA ARG A 67 11.88 2.10 -17.83
C ARG A 67 11.41 1.29 -19.03
N MET A 68 11.50 -0.04 -18.93
CA MET A 68 11.04 -0.92 -20.02
C MET A 68 9.55 -0.74 -20.33
N ILE A 69 8.73 -0.53 -19.28
CA ILE A 69 7.30 -0.28 -19.45
C ILE A 69 7.08 1.11 -20.04
N GLN A 70 7.80 2.12 -19.57
CA GLN A 70 7.74 3.48 -20.08
C GLN A 70 8.07 3.57 -21.58
N ASP A 71 9.10 2.85 -22.01
CA ASP A 71 9.50 2.81 -23.44
C ASP A 71 8.39 2.24 -24.35
N ARG A 72 7.52 1.38 -23.80
CA ARG A 72 6.45 0.71 -24.57
C ARG A 72 5.10 1.41 -24.47
N GLU A 73 4.75 1.85 -23.27
CA GLU A 73 3.40 2.30 -22.93
C GLU A 73 3.28 3.82 -22.78
N GLN A 74 4.43 4.53 -22.61
CA GLN A 74 4.49 5.99 -22.46
C GLN A 74 3.54 6.49 -21.37
N ILE A 75 3.65 5.92 -20.16
CA ILE A 75 2.80 6.24 -19.01
C ILE A 75 3.11 7.64 -18.46
N ASP A 76 2.08 8.40 -18.13
CA ASP A 76 2.20 9.76 -17.55
C ASP A 76 2.18 9.74 -16.04
N ALA A 77 1.55 8.73 -15.44
CA ALA A 77 1.39 8.62 -13.99
C ALA A 77 1.52 7.19 -13.48
N LEU A 78 2.10 7.04 -12.30
CA LEU A 78 2.17 5.80 -11.53
C LEU A 78 1.41 5.96 -10.22
N ILE A 79 0.41 5.12 -10.00
CA ILE A 79 -0.43 5.12 -8.79
C ILE A 79 -0.12 3.87 -7.97
N PRO A 80 0.65 3.98 -6.87
CA PRO A 80 0.85 2.86 -5.96
C PRO A 80 -0.46 2.58 -5.21
N CYS A 81 -0.84 1.31 -5.15
CA CYS A 81 -2.10 0.88 -4.57
C CYS A 81 -1.93 0.00 -3.32
N LEU A 82 -0.70 -0.32 -2.94
CA LEU A 82 -0.38 -1.12 -1.76
C LEU A 82 0.50 -0.33 -0.79
N ASP A 83 0.24 -0.49 0.51
CA ASP A 83 1.05 0.13 1.55
C ASP A 83 2.54 -0.23 1.45
N ALA A 84 2.85 -1.47 1.04
CA ALA A 84 4.22 -1.93 0.87
C ALA A 84 4.97 -1.25 -0.29
N GLU A 85 4.27 -0.65 -1.24
CA GLU A 85 4.85 0.07 -2.38
C GLU A 85 5.23 1.51 -2.02
N LEU A 86 4.48 2.13 -1.10
CA LEU A 86 4.61 3.56 -0.79
C LEU A 86 6.03 3.98 -0.41
N PRO A 87 6.75 3.29 0.49
CA PRO A 87 8.11 3.68 0.85
C PRO A 87 9.07 3.71 -0.35
N GLY A 88 8.98 2.71 -1.23
CA GLY A 88 9.78 2.61 -2.45
C GLY A 88 9.45 3.72 -3.44
N VAL A 89 8.17 3.88 -3.78
CA VAL A 89 7.73 4.89 -4.75
C VAL A 89 8.01 6.30 -4.24
N THR A 90 7.83 6.57 -2.94
CA THR A 90 8.15 7.87 -2.32
C THR A 90 9.66 8.19 -2.47
N ARG A 91 10.55 7.24 -2.19
CA ARG A 91 12.00 7.45 -2.39
C ARG A 91 12.35 7.69 -3.86
N LEU A 92 11.65 7.04 -4.76
CA LEU A 92 11.92 7.08 -6.19
C LEU A 92 11.16 8.17 -6.95
N ALA A 93 10.29 8.95 -6.29
CA ALA A 93 9.43 9.93 -6.92
C ALA A 93 10.20 10.91 -7.83
N GLY A 94 11.36 11.43 -7.39
CA GLY A 94 12.19 12.31 -8.19
C GLY A 94 12.77 11.64 -9.45
N ARG A 95 13.13 10.35 -9.35
CA ARG A 95 13.64 9.58 -10.50
C ARG A 95 12.52 9.24 -11.49
N LEU A 96 11.34 8.90 -10.99
CA LEU A 96 10.15 8.70 -11.82
C LEU A 96 9.76 9.99 -12.54
N GLN A 97 9.77 11.13 -11.84
CA GLN A 97 9.54 12.44 -12.43
C GLN A 97 10.53 12.75 -13.56
N SER A 98 11.82 12.43 -13.40
CA SER A 98 12.82 12.62 -14.47
C SER A 98 12.61 11.73 -15.69
N MET A 99 11.81 10.68 -15.55
CA MET A 99 11.34 9.80 -16.65
C MET A 99 10.02 10.26 -17.25
N GLY A 100 9.46 11.40 -16.83
CA GLY A 100 8.16 11.91 -17.25
C GLY A 100 6.97 11.26 -16.52
N ILE A 101 7.20 10.48 -15.47
CA ILE A 101 6.16 9.76 -14.75
C ILE A 101 5.82 10.50 -13.46
N SER A 102 4.62 11.04 -13.38
CA SER A 102 4.10 11.70 -12.18
C SER A 102 3.65 10.67 -11.14
N THR A 103 3.84 11.01 -9.86
CA THR A 103 3.31 10.21 -8.73
C THR A 103 2.60 11.14 -7.75
N PHE A 104 1.51 10.65 -7.16
CA PHE A 104 0.87 11.33 -6.04
C PHE A 104 1.06 10.49 -4.78
N VAL A 105 2.15 10.75 -4.08
CA VAL A 105 2.57 10.04 -2.87
C VAL A 105 2.88 11.01 -1.74
N PRO A 106 2.71 10.62 -0.48
CA PRO A 106 3.10 11.46 0.66
C PRO A 106 4.62 11.71 0.65
N SER A 107 5.05 12.78 1.30
CA SER A 107 6.48 12.98 1.59
C SER A 107 6.98 11.89 2.57
N PRO A 108 8.31 11.66 2.68
CA PRO A 108 8.85 10.72 3.66
C PRO A 108 8.37 11.00 5.08
N ASP A 109 8.35 12.28 5.50
CA ASP A 109 7.89 12.68 6.83
C ASP A 109 6.40 12.40 7.04
N GLN A 110 5.58 12.68 6.04
CA GLN A 110 4.14 12.35 6.08
C GLN A 110 3.90 10.83 6.12
N LEU A 111 4.74 10.07 5.40
CA LEU A 111 4.65 8.61 5.40
C LEU A 111 5.01 8.04 6.78
N GLU A 112 6.01 8.61 7.45
CA GLU A 112 6.40 8.24 8.80
C GLU A 112 5.31 8.57 9.83
N LEU A 113 4.71 9.76 9.76
CA LEU A 113 3.64 10.19 10.66
C LEU A 113 2.39 9.30 10.61
N ARG A 114 2.10 8.70 9.45
CA ARG A 114 0.94 7.78 9.33
C ARG A 114 1.18 6.37 9.86
N ASN A 115 2.39 6.06 10.34
CA ASN A 115 2.67 4.77 10.92
C ASN A 115 1.75 4.50 12.11
N LYS A 116 1.33 3.24 12.26
CA LYS A 116 0.33 2.85 13.26
C LYS A 116 0.78 3.11 14.70
N ASP A 117 2.06 3.06 14.96
CA ASP A 117 2.68 3.35 16.26
C ASP A 117 2.75 4.85 16.57
N ARG A 118 2.57 5.72 15.57
CA ARG A 118 2.55 7.19 15.74
C ARG A 118 1.15 7.80 15.58
N LEU A 119 0.13 6.96 15.47
CA LEU A 119 -1.23 7.42 15.19
C LEU A 119 -1.79 8.33 16.30
N GLU A 120 -1.43 8.08 17.57
CA GLU A 120 -1.82 8.93 18.70
C GLU A 120 -1.22 10.34 18.59
N GLU A 121 0.05 10.44 18.19
CA GLU A 121 0.72 11.73 17.96
C GLU A 121 0.02 12.51 16.85
N LEU A 122 -0.23 11.87 15.72
CA LEU A 122 -0.92 12.49 14.58
C LEU A 122 -2.33 12.96 14.96
N ALA A 123 -3.08 12.13 15.65
CA ALA A 123 -4.43 12.47 16.10
C ALA A 123 -4.43 13.59 17.13
N GLY A 124 -3.47 13.61 18.06
CA GLY A 124 -3.28 14.68 19.03
C GLY A 124 -3.07 16.04 18.35
N HIS A 125 -2.25 16.11 17.29
CA HIS A 125 -2.08 17.31 16.49
C HIS A 125 -3.36 17.73 15.77
N ALA A 126 -4.20 16.79 15.38
CA ALA A 126 -5.48 17.07 14.72
C ALA A 126 -6.64 17.30 15.69
N GLY A 127 -6.44 17.17 17.00
CA GLY A 127 -7.50 17.27 18.01
C GLY A 127 -8.52 16.12 17.94
N ILE A 128 -8.12 14.94 17.44
CA ILE A 128 -8.98 13.77 17.26
C ILE A 128 -8.61 12.72 18.31
N SER A 129 -9.62 12.12 18.93
CA SER A 129 -9.41 10.99 19.86
C SER A 129 -9.11 9.70 19.10
N THR A 130 -8.14 8.93 19.59
CA THR A 130 -7.81 7.59 19.10
C THR A 130 -7.88 6.58 20.23
N PRO A 131 -8.06 5.29 19.93
CA PRO A 131 -7.80 4.23 20.91
C PRO A 131 -6.35 4.27 21.37
N GLU A 132 -6.13 3.94 22.63
CA GLU A 132 -4.80 3.75 23.18
C GLU A 132 -4.05 2.71 22.34
N THR A 133 -2.80 3.00 21.98
CA THR A 133 -1.99 2.15 21.11
C THR A 133 -0.60 1.95 21.71
N LYS A 134 -0.12 0.71 21.71
CA LYS A 134 1.21 0.35 22.20
C LYS A 134 1.92 -0.54 21.19
N ALA A 135 3.12 -0.14 20.77
CA ALA A 135 4.00 -1.00 19.99
C ALA A 135 4.63 -2.06 20.92
N VAL A 136 4.49 -3.33 20.55
CA VAL A 136 4.95 -4.46 21.35
C VAL A 136 5.82 -5.38 20.51
N THR A 137 7.00 -5.71 21.00
CA THR A 137 7.95 -6.64 20.37
C THR A 137 8.12 -7.95 21.13
N ASP A 138 7.64 -7.99 22.39
CA ASP A 138 7.73 -9.17 23.26
C ASP A 138 6.38 -9.85 23.43
N ARG A 139 6.35 -11.17 23.20
CA ARG A 139 5.18 -12.02 23.41
C ARG A 139 4.76 -12.09 24.88
N GLY A 140 5.69 -11.90 25.82
CA GLY A 140 5.41 -11.85 27.24
C GLY A 140 4.41 -10.77 27.64
N PHE A 141 4.27 -9.73 26.83
CA PHE A 141 3.24 -8.69 27.00
C PHE A 141 1.84 -9.30 27.14
N PHE A 142 1.47 -10.24 26.28
CA PHE A 142 0.12 -10.81 26.27
C PHE A 142 -0.25 -11.53 27.57
N HIS A 143 0.73 -12.18 28.22
CA HIS A 143 0.52 -12.83 29.50
C HIS A 143 0.49 -11.84 30.68
N ASN A 144 1.08 -10.67 30.53
CA ASN A 144 1.20 -9.66 31.57
C ASN A 144 0.35 -8.41 31.30
N SER A 145 -0.43 -8.39 30.23
CA SER A 145 -1.16 -7.21 29.76
C SER A 145 -2.01 -6.55 30.84
N GLY A 146 -2.69 -7.32 31.68
CA GLY A 146 -3.48 -6.79 32.78
C GLY A 146 -2.67 -6.03 33.85
N ARG A 147 -1.38 -6.38 34.08
CA ARG A 147 -0.48 -5.64 34.97
C ARG A 147 -0.04 -4.30 34.41
N GLU A 148 -0.09 -4.18 33.08
CA GLU A 148 0.22 -2.97 32.35
C GLU A 148 -1.02 -2.12 32.03
N GLY A 149 -2.18 -2.46 32.61
CA GLY A 149 -3.44 -1.75 32.42
C GLY A 149 -4.22 -2.12 31.16
N TRP A 150 -3.74 -3.11 30.38
CA TRP A 150 -4.43 -3.57 29.17
C TRP A 150 -5.37 -4.71 29.47
N HIS A 151 -6.63 -4.57 29.07
CA HIS A 151 -7.68 -5.57 29.28
C HIS A 151 -8.23 -6.08 27.95
N TYR A 152 -8.49 -7.38 27.90
CA TYR A 152 -9.14 -8.00 26.74
C TYR A 152 -10.59 -7.55 26.60
N PRO A 153 -11.14 -7.48 25.36
CA PRO A 153 -10.46 -7.74 24.11
C PRO A 153 -9.65 -6.53 23.61
N PHE A 154 -8.56 -6.77 22.89
CA PHE A 154 -7.84 -5.74 22.18
C PHE A 154 -7.46 -6.19 20.75
N VAL A 155 -7.10 -5.26 19.90
CA VAL A 155 -6.74 -5.54 18.51
C VAL A 155 -5.24 -5.55 18.35
N VAL A 156 -4.69 -6.65 17.85
CA VAL A 156 -3.28 -6.76 17.45
C VAL A 156 -3.18 -6.52 15.95
N LYS A 157 -2.30 -5.61 15.54
CA LYS A 157 -2.10 -5.26 14.12
C LYS A 157 -0.65 -5.41 13.73
N GLY A 158 -0.41 -6.04 12.58
CA GLY A 158 0.88 -5.98 11.92
C GLY A 158 1.17 -4.59 11.35
N ILE A 159 2.42 -4.34 10.96
CA ILE A 159 2.82 -3.04 10.41
C ILE A 159 2.05 -2.74 9.12
N PHE A 160 1.97 -3.67 8.19
CA PHE A 160 1.31 -3.46 6.89
C PHE A 160 -0.06 -4.12 6.81
N TYR A 161 -0.15 -5.37 7.23
CA TYR A 161 -1.34 -6.19 7.06
C TYR A 161 -1.72 -6.82 8.40
N ASP A 162 -2.77 -7.57 8.37
CA ASP A 162 -3.34 -8.35 9.45
C ASP A 162 -3.81 -7.51 10.65
N ALA A 163 -4.99 -7.82 11.09
CA ALA A 163 -5.57 -7.33 12.32
C ALA A 163 -6.37 -8.46 12.95
N GLU A 164 -6.12 -8.76 14.19
CA GLU A 164 -6.78 -9.82 14.93
C GLU A 164 -7.33 -9.30 16.25
N ILE A 165 -8.55 -9.72 16.57
CA ILE A 165 -9.15 -9.42 17.87
C ILE A 165 -8.75 -10.52 18.84
N VAL A 166 -7.89 -10.18 19.78
CA VAL A 166 -7.42 -11.09 20.83
C VAL A 166 -8.35 -10.97 22.04
N LYS A 167 -8.96 -12.08 22.45
CA LYS A 167 -9.99 -12.13 23.49
C LYS A 167 -9.46 -12.68 24.82
N SER A 168 -8.33 -13.36 24.82
CA SER A 168 -7.66 -13.96 25.97
C SER A 168 -6.17 -14.13 25.70
N ALA A 169 -5.41 -14.51 26.71
CA ALA A 169 -3.99 -14.85 26.58
C ALA A 169 -3.74 -16.30 26.11
N GLU A 170 -4.80 -17.10 25.94
CA GLU A 170 -4.76 -18.50 25.52
C GLU A 170 -4.81 -18.66 24.02
#